data_fe0fd02f68b919fbbddaa245af736e62
#
_entry.id   fe0fd02f68b919fbbddaa245af736e62
#
_cell.length_a   1.000
_cell.length_b   1.000
_cell.length_c   1.000
_cell.angle_alpha   90.00
_cell.angle_beta   90.00
_cell.angle_gamma   90.00
#
_symmetry.space_group_name_H-M   'P 1'
#
loop_
_entity.id
_entity.type
_entity.pdbx_description
1 polymer ?
#
loop_
_entity_poly.entity_id
_entity_poly.type
_entity_poly.pdbx_seq_one_letter_code
_entity_poly.pdbx_strand_id
1 'polypeptide(L)'
;MKIKERPISWKGVIGWLLAGISMIMLLKSVVLCFCNDIWYDELFTVGMIKHSYGELVAFTARDVHPPLYYCITKFVVDLCKLIIPTASTVILTKVVSVLPYFILAAYSLTFLRKRFGIFTGGFFLFAVLAMPQLSAY
;
A
#
# COMPACT_ATOMS: atom_id res chain seq x y z
N MET A 1 -27.18 -32.50 -21.76
CA MET A 1 -26.08 -31.51 -21.76
C MET A 1 -25.08 -31.99 -20.69
N LYS A 2 -23.95 -32.61 -21.08
CA LYS A 2 -22.93 -33.12 -20.12
C LYS A 2 -22.13 -31.92 -19.63
N ILE A 3 -22.24 -31.58 -18.37
CA ILE A 3 -21.38 -30.61 -17.68
C ILE A 3 -19.97 -31.20 -17.71
N LYS A 4 -19.09 -30.64 -18.53
CA LYS A 4 -17.68 -31.01 -18.60
C LYS A 4 -17.02 -30.50 -17.35
N GLU A 5 -16.86 -31.33 -16.34
CA GLU A 5 -16.09 -31.01 -15.12
C GLU A 5 -14.66 -30.67 -15.55
N ARG A 6 -14.28 -29.41 -15.39
CA ARG A 6 -12.89 -29.00 -15.61
C ARG A 6 -12.06 -29.55 -14.46
N PRO A 7 -10.98 -30.28 -14.72
CA PRO A 7 -10.12 -30.77 -13.65
C PRO A 7 -9.59 -29.60 -12.83
N ILE A 8 -9.63 -29.74 -11.51
CA ILE A 8 -9.11 -28.77 -10.57
C ILE A 8 -7.61 -28.61 -10.85
N SER A 9 -7.21 -27.43 -11.30
CA SER A 9 -5.80 -27.11 -11.49
C SER A 9 -5.15 -26.81 -10.15
N TRP A 10 -4.21 -27.63 -9.69
CA TRP A 10 -3.44 -27.39 -8.47
C TRP A 10 -2.77 -26.02 -8.45
N LYS A 11 -2.29 -25.53 -9.61
CA LYS A 11 -1.77 -24.16 -9.74
C LYS A 11 -2.83 -23.11 -9.40
N GLY A 12 -4.09 -23.36 -9.81
CA GLY A 12 -5.19 -22.49 -9.46
C GLY A 12 -5.47 -22.47 -7.95
N VAL A 13 -5.49 -23.63 -7.30
CA VAL A 13 -5.70 -23.74 -5.86
C VAL A 13 -4.58 -23.02 -5.08
N ILE A 14 -3.33 -23.30 -5.42
CA ILE A 14 -2.18 -22.63 -4.78
C ILE A 14 -2.25 -21.10 -5.00
N GLY A 15 -2.59 -20.66 -6.20
CA GLY A 15 -2.73 -19.22 -6.50
C GLY A 15 -3.79 -18.52 -5.63
N TRP A 16 -4.93 -19.17 -5.42
CA TRP A 16 -5.97 -18.63 -4.54
C TRP A 16 -5.57 -18.65 -3.05
N LEU A 17 -4.86 -19.69 -2.61
CA LEU A 17 -4.32 -19.76 -1.25
C LEU A 17 -3.32 -18.65 -0.99
N LEU A 18 -2.37 -18.44 -1.91
CA LEU A 18 -1.40 -17.35 -1.82
C LEU A 18 -2.09 -15.98 -1.81
N ALA A 19 -3.09 -15.77 -2.67
CA ALA A 19 -3.87 -14.53 -2.69
C ALA A 19 -4.61 -14.31 -1.36
N GLY A 20 -5.23 -15.35 -0.81
CA GLY A 20 -5.92 -15.28 0.49
C GLY A 20 -4.98 -14.94 1.64
N ILE A 21 -3.84 -15.63 1.74
CA ILE A 21 -2.81 -15.34 2.75
C ILE A 21 -2.32 -13.90 2.61
N SER A 22 -2.06 -13.45 1.39
CA SER A 22 -1.61 -12.08 1.12
C SER A 22 -2.63 -11.03 1.56
N MET A 23 -3.91 -11.27 1.32
CA MET A 23 -4.97 -10.36 1.77
C MET A 23 -5.06 -10.31 3.29
N ILE A 24 -4.88 -11.44 3.99
CA ILE A 24 -4.83 -11.46 5.46
C ILE A 24 -3.60 -10.68 5.96
N MET A 25 -2.44 -10.86 5.33
CA MET A 25 -1.23 -10.10 5.67
C MET A 25 -1.44 -8.60 5.48
N LEU A 26 -2.03 -8.20 4.34
CA LEU A 26 -2.33 -6.79 4.06
C LEU A 26 -3.28 -6.20 5.10
N LEU A 27 -4.38 -6.88 5.41
CA LEU A 27 -5.34 -6.42 6.40
C LEU A 27 -4.71 -6.30 7.79
N LYS A 28 -3.89 -7.30 8.20
CA LYS A 28 -3.13 -7.23 9.46
C LYS A 28 -2.20 -6.02 9.49
N SER A 29 -1.44 -5.77 8.42
CA SER A 29 -0.53 -4.62 8.33
C SER A 29 -1.28 -3.29 8.40
N VAL A 30 -2.44 -3.19 7.74
CA VAL A 30 -3.29 -2.00 7.81
C VAL A 30 -3.79 -1.77 9.25
N VAL A 31 -4.31 -2.82 9.90
CA VAL A 31 -4.76 -2.70 11.30
C VAL A 31 -3.62 -2.24 12.21
N LEU A 32 -2.45 -2.85 12.10
CA LEU A 32 -1.28 -2.48 12.90
C LEU A 32 -0.84 -1.04 12.62
N CYS A 33 -0.84 -0.60 11.36
CA CYS A 33 -0.52 0.77 10.97
C CYS A 33 -1.39 1.80 11.69
N PHE A 34 -2.69 1.55 11.83
CA PHE A 34 -3.63 2.49 12.47
C PHE A 34 -3.76 2.31 13.98
N CYS A 35 -3.45 1.12 14.52
CA CYS A 35 -3.51 0.84 15.96
C CYS A 35 -2.22 1.19 16.71
N ASN A 36 -1.08 1.21 16.02
CA ASN A 36 0.20 1.55 16.63
C ASN A 36 0.35 3.08 16.77
N ASP A 37 1.15 3.49 17.74
CA ASP A 37 1.59 4.86 17.90
C ASP A 37 2.34 5.35 16.65
N ILE A 38 2.46 6.67 16.56
CA ILE A 38 3.17 7.30 15.45
C ILE A 38 4.66 6.91 15.48
N TRP A 39 5.15 6.34 14.39
CA TRP A 39 6.56 5.98 14.23
C TRP A 39 7.41 7.20 13.88
N TYR A 40 8.72 7.12 14.13
CA TYR A 40 9.64 8.24 13.91
C TYR A 40 9.59 8.78 12.46
N ASP A 41 9.57 7.90 11.46
CA ASP A 41 9.48 8.28 10.03
C ASP A 41 8.12 8.90 9.68
N GLU A 42 7.05 8.44 10.33
CA GLU A 42 5.72 9.05 10.18
C GLU A 42 5.71 10.46 10.79
N LEU A 43 6.34 10.64 11.95
CA LEU A 43 6.47 11.94 12.60
C LEU A 43 7.31 12.89 11.73
N PHE A 44 8.39 12.39 11.13
CA PHE A 44 9.19 13.15 10.18
C PHE A 44 8.35 13.57 8.97
N THR A 45 7.58 12.65 8.37
CA THR A 45 6.67 12.95 7.26
C THR A 45 5.66 14.03 7.64
N VAL A 46 5.01 13.91 8.79
CA VAL A 46 4.06 14.92 9.30
C VAL A 46 4.74 16.28 9.52
N GLY A 47 6.00 16.29 9.96
CA GLY A 47 6.81 17.51 10.07
C GLY A 47 7.06 18.15 8.71
N MET A 48 7.54 17.33 7.75
CA MET A 48 7.92 17.78 6.41
C MET A 48 6.76 18.39 5.63
N ILE A 49 5.57 17.78 5.67
CA ILE A 49 4.41 18.30 4.92
C ILE A 49 3.83 19.62 5.47
N LYS A 50 4.30 20.11 6.61
CA LYS A 50 3.93 21.45 7.12
C LYS A 50 4.65 22.58 6.37
N HIS A 51 5.77 22.28 5.74
CA HIS A 51 6.54 23.26 4.98
C HIS A 51 5.92 23.54 3.61
N SER A 52 6.32 24.66 2.98
CA SER A 52 5.98 24.92 1.59
C SER A 52 6.62 23.90 0.65
N TYR A 53 6.09 23.74 -0.57
CA TYR A 53 6.66 22.78 -1.53
C TYR A 53 8.13 23.07 -1.87
N GLY A 54 8.51 24.35 -1.93
CA GLY A 54 9.90 24.75 -2.18
C GLY A 54 10.85 24.34 -1.04
N GLU A 55 10.46 24.61 0.20
CA GLU A 55 11.21 24.21 1.39
C GLU A 55 11.30 22.70 1.50
N LEU A 56 10.19 21.98 1.28
CA LEU A 56 10.13 20.53 1.30
C LEU A 56 11.15 19.93 0.33
N VAL A 57 11.18 20.40 -0.92
CA VAL A 57 12.16 19.96 -1.92
C VAL A 57 13.58 20.32 -1.51
N ALA A 58 13.81 21.51 -0.96
CA ALA A 58 15.14 21.94 -0.52
C ALA A 58 15.67 21.12 0.66
N PHE A 59 14.80 20.75 1.61
CA PHE A 59 15.18 19.90 2.75
C PHE A 59 15.46 18.46 2.31
N THR A 60 14.58 17.88 1.49
CA THR A 60 14.75 16.50 1.02
C THR A 60 15.87 16.34 0.00
N ALA A 61 16.26 17.40 -0.73
CA ALA A 61 17.42 17.37 -1.61
C ALA A 61 18.75 17.11 -0.87
N ARG A 62 18.77 17.33 0.44
CA ARG A 62 19.95 17.08 1.32
C ARG A 62 19.81 15.80 2.13
N ASP A 63 18.72 15.09 1.97
CA ASP A 63 18.40 13.85 2.69
C ASP A 63 18.35 12.66 1.72
N VAL A 64 18.39 11.45 2.26
CA VAL A 64 18.30 10.20 1.50
C VAL A 64 16.91 9.93 0.94
N HIS A 65 15.90 10.66 1.41
CA HIS A 65 14.51 10.43 1.03
C HIS A 65 14.10 11.26 -0.19
N PRO A 66 13.53 10.64 -1.24
CA PRO A 66 13.11 11.37 -2.44
C PRO A 66 11.94 12.32 -2.15
N PRO A 67 11.97 13.58 -2.68
CA PRO A 67 10.96 14.59 -2.40
C PRO A 67 9.55 14.23 -2.88
N LEU A 68 9.45 13.37 -3.89
CA LEU A 68 8.19 13.03 -4.55
C LEU A 68 7.14 12.48 -3.58
N TYR A 69 7.53 11.59 -2.68
CA TYR A 69 6.62 11.00 -1.68
C TYR A 69 6.00 12.08 -0.80
N TYR A 70 6.82 12.99 -0.27
CA TYR A 70 6.34 14.08 0.60
C TYR A 70 5.46 15.09 -0.16
N CYS A 71 5.80 15.40 -1.42
CA CYS A 71 4.98 16.26 -2.26
C CYS A 71 3.59 15.66 -2.52
N ILE A 72 3.53 14.35 -2.85
CA ILE A 72 2.25 13.64 -3.04
C ILE A 72 1.47 13.61 -1.74
N THR A 73 2.12 13.26 -0.62
CA THR A 73 1.49 13.19 0.69
C THR A 73 0.94 14.56 1.09
N LYS A 74 1.73 15.63 0.95
CA LYS A 74 1.27 16.99 1.21
C LYS A 74 0.07 17.35 0.37
N PHE A 75 0.13 17.11 -0.94
CA PHE A 75 -0.98 17.42 -1.85
C PHE A 75 -2.28 16.72 -1.44
N VAL A 76 -2.22 15.43 -1.13
CA VAL A 76 -3.41 14.67 -0.71
C VAL A 76 -3.93 15.17 0.63
N VAL A 77 -3.04 15.44 1.60
CA VAL A 77 -3.43 15.95 2.91
C VAL A 77 -4.08 17.32 2.80
N ASP A 78 -3.48 18.23 2.03
CA ASP A 78 -4.02 19.58 1.81
C ASP A 78 -5.40 19.52 1.13
N LEU A 79 -5.54 18.67 0.10
CA LEU A 79 -6.82 18.45 -0.58
C LEU A 79 -7.89 17.87 0.34
N CYS A 80 -7.55 16.88 1.15
CA CYS A 80 -8.48 16.29 2.13
C CYS A 80 -8.92 17.31 3.18
N LYS A 81 -8.01 18.17 3.63
CA LYS A 81 -8.32 19.22 4.61
C LYS A 81 -9.18 20.34 4.06
N LEU A 82 -9.19 20.58 2.76
CA LEU A 82 -10.16 21.48 2.14
C LEU A 82 -11.60 20.96 2.26
N ILE A 83 -11.78 19.64 2.28
CA ILE A 83 -13.09 19.00 2.39
C ILE A 83 -13.45 18.74 3.86
N ILE A 84 -12.47 18.26 4.65
CA ILE A 84 -12.64 17.91 6.07
C ILE A 84 -11.52 18.61 6.87
N PRO A 85 -11.70 19.89 7.27
CA PRO A 85 -10.67 20.66 7.97
C PRO A 85 -10.21 20.04 9.30
N THR A 86 -11.08 19.30 9.96
CA THR A 86 -10.83 18.65 11.26
C THR A 86 -10.10 17.31 11.15
N ALA A 87 -9.84 16.81 9.92
CA ALA A 87 -9.18 15.54 9.72
C ALA A 87 -7.75 15.54 10.28
N SER A 88 -7.40 14.49 11.03
CA SER A 88 -6.06 14.32 11.59
C SER A 88 -5.02 14.18 10.48
N THR A 89 -3.99 15.01 10.51
CA THR A 89 -2.86 14.94 9.57
C THR A 89 -2.18 13.56 9.63
N VAL A 90 -2.01 13.01 10.85
CA VAL A 90 -1.40 11.69 11.06
C VAL A 90 -2.21 10.59 10.38
N ILE A 91 -3.52 10.59 10.53
CA ILE A 91 -4.39 9.59 9.90
C ILE A 91 -4.30 9.72 8.37
N LEU A 92 -4.33 10.94 7.84
CA LEU A 92 -4.25 11.18 6.40
C LEU A 92 -2.90 10.71 5.82
N THR A 93 -1.78 10.95 6.51
CA THR A 93 -0.47 10.44 6.06
C THR A 93 -0.42 8.91 6.06
N LYS A 94 -0.96 8.25 7.09
CA LYS A 94 -1.08 6.78 7.15
C LYS A 94 -1.93 6.23 5.98
N VAL A 95 -3.05 6.87 5.66
CA VAL A 95 -3.89 6.50 4.51
C VAL A 95 -3.10 6.59 3.20
N VAL A 96 -2.34 7.68 2.99
CA VAL A 96 -1.52 7.84 1.78
C VAL A 96 -0.46 6.74 1.68
N SER A 97 0.18 6.36 2.80
CA SER A 97 1.21 5.31 2.84
C SER A 97 0.64 3.91 2.53
N VAL A 98 -0.60 3.65 2.92
CA VAL A 98 -1.26 2.34 2.71
C VAL A 98 -1.86 2.19 1.31
N LEU A 99 -2.23 3.30 0.66
CA LEU A 99 -2.89 3.29 -0.65
C LEU A 99 -2.14 2.50 -1.74
N PRO A 100 -0.80 2.61 -1.90
CA PRO A 100 -0.05 1.85 -2.89
C PRO A 100 -0.21 0.33 -2.75
N TYR A 101 -0.34 -0.20 -1.53
CA TYR A 101 -0.53 -1.63 -1.29
C TYR A 101 -1.88 -2.12 -1.79
N PHE A 102 -2.94 -1.33 -1.63
CA PHE A 102 -4.25 -1.65 -2.19
C PHE A 102 -4.25 -1.57 -3.72
N ILE A 103 -3.57 -0.58 -4.31
CA ILE A 103 -3.40 -0.48 -5.76
C ILE A 103 -2.66 -1.71 -6.28
N LEU A 104 -1.58 -2.13 -5.60
CA LEU A 104 -0.81 -3.32 -5.95
C LEU A 104 -1.66 -4.60 -5.86
N ALA A 105 -2.45 -4.75 -4.80
CA ALA A 105 -3.35 -5.89 -4.63
C ALA A 105 -4.41 -5.92 -5.73
N ALA A 106 -5.03 -4.78 -6.03
CA ALA A 106 -5.99 -4.65 -7.13
C ALA A 106 -5.34 -4.99 -8.48
N TYR A 107 -4.17 -4.45 -8.79
CA TYR A 107 -3.41 -4.77 -10.01
C TYR A 107 -3.11 -6.27 -10.12
N SER A 108 -2.63 -6.87 -9.04
CA SER A 108 -2.28 -8.28 -9.00
C SER A 108 -3.49 -9.20 -9.24
N LEU A 109 -4.59 -8.93 -8.53
CA LEU A 109 -5.80 -9.76 -8.57
C LEU A 109 -6.71 -9.46 -9.77
N THR A 110 -6.49 -8.36 -10.48
CA THR A 110 -7.23 -8.04 -11.70
C THR A 110 -6.38 -8.25 -12.94
N PHE A 111 -5.38 -7.42 -13.17
CA PHE A 111 -4.59 -7.43 -14.40
C PHE A 111 -3.71 -8.68 -14.52
N LEU A 112 -2.84 -8.96 -13.52
CA LEU A 112 -1.95 -10.11 -13.58
C LEU A 112 -2.73 -11.42 -13.60
N ARG A 113 -3.78 -11.55 -12.80
CA ARG A 113 -4.66 -12.72 -12.82
C ARG A 113 -5.31 -12.93 -14.18
N LYS A 114 -5.82 -11.88 -14.81
CA LYS A 114 -6.47 -11.99 -16.13
C LYS A 114 -5.49 -12.33 -17.24
N ARG A 115 -4.27 -11.79 -17.17
CA ARG A 115 -3.26 -11.95 -18.22
C ARG A 115 -2.44 -13.24 -18.09
N PHE A 116 -2.08 -13.62 -16.86
CA PHE A 116 -1.11 -14.69 -16.57
C PHE A 116 -1.67 -15.80 -15.67
N GLY A 117 -2.92 -15.69 -15.24
CA GLY A 117 -3.58 -16.63 -14.35
C GLY A 117 -3.43 -16.31 -12.87
N ILE A 118 -4.28 -16.95 -12.04
CA ILE A 118 -4.36 -16.68 -10.59
C ILE A 118 -3.08 -17.05 -9.85
N PHE A 119 -2.35 -18.07 -10.31
CA PHE A 119 -1.08 -18.46 -9.69
C PHE A 119 -0.06 -17.31 -9.75
N THR A 120 0.11 -16.69 -10.92
CA THR A 120 1.03 -15.56 -11.10
C THR A 120 0.59 -14.35 -10.28
N GLY A 121 -0.71 -14.01 -10.30
CA GLY A 121 -1.22 -12.90 -9.48
C GLY A 121 -1.04 -13.16 -7.98
N GLY A 122 -1.46 -14.32 -7.49
CA GLY A 122 -1.33 -14.67 -6.08
C GLY A 122 0.12 -14.75 -5.61
N PHE A 123 1.00 -15.35 -6.41
CA PHE A 123 2.43 -15.45 -6.09
C PHE A 123 3.11 -14.08 -6.05
N PHE A 124 2.83 -13.21 -7.05
CA PHE A 124 3.38 -11.86 -7.08
C PHE A 124 2.97 -11.06 -5.85
N LEU A 125 1.67 -11.09 -5.52
CA LEU A 125 1.15 -10.38 -4.34
C LEU A 125 1.79 -10.90 -3.06
N PHE A 126 1.89 -12.24 -2.92
CA PHE A 126 2.53 -12.86 -1.76
C PHE A 126 4.01 -12.48 -1.66
N ALA A 127 4.77 -12.58 -2.76
CA ALA A 127 6.18 -12.26 -2.78
C ALA A 127 6.46 -10.81 -2.34
N VAL A 128 5.64 -9.85 -2.81
CA VAL A 128 5.79 -8.44 -2.43
C VAL A 128 5.45 -8.23 -0.95
N LEU A 129 4.31 -8.74 -0.47
CA LEU A 129 3.89 -8.53 0.92
C LEU A 129 4.70 -9.33 1.95
N ALA A 130 5.38 -10.41 1.52
CA ALA A 130 6.26 -11.20 2.37
C ALA A 130 7.68 -10.63 2.48
N MET A 131 8.01 -9.55 1.76
CA MET A 131 9.32 -8.91 1.89
C MET A 131 9.48 -8.31 3.29
N PRO A 132 10.57 -8.63 4.04
CA PRO A 132 10.76 -8.15 5.41
C PRO A 132 10.73 -6.63 5.55
N GLN A 133 11.24 -5.91 4.55
CA GLN A 133 11.25 -4.44 4.53
C GLN A 133 9.82 -3.84 4.45
N LEU A 134 8.84 -4.59 3.94
CA LEU A 134 7.45 -4.14 3.85
C LEU A 134 6.60 -4.60 5.04
N SER A 135 7.04 -5.64 5.77
CA SER A 135 6.33 -6.17 6.93
C SER A 135 6.82 -5.60 8.27
N ALA A 136 7.93 -4.87 8.26
CA ALA A 136 8.52 -4.27 9.45
C ALA A 136 7.92 -2.91 9.84
N TYR A 137 7.05 -2.35 8.99
CA TYR A 137 6.40 -1.06 9.17
C TYR A 137 4.89 -1.19 9.34
#